data_8d08fdcb2abdf7900d2957e13212c757
#
_entry.id   8d08fdcb2abdf7900d2957e13212c757
#
_cell.length_a   1.000
_cell.length_b   1.000
_cell.length_c   1.000
_cell.angle_alpha   90.00
_cell.angle_beta   90.00
_cell.angle_gamma   90.00
#
_symmetry.space_group_name_H-M   'P 1'
#
loop_
_entity.id
_entity.type
_entity.pdbx_description
1 polymer ?
#
loop_
_entity_poly.entity_id
_entity_poly.type
_entity_poly.pdbx_seq_one_letter_code
_entity_poly.pdbx_strand_id
1 'polypeptide(L)'
;MKKIFFIFLSVLCCFVFITCATQKRIEYIVPEEYTGEARINLIKRLETGQQLFKLKCSPCHGIFTKGKDSIPNFSKTQIEAYRSSVLLEDPKNHSVISKIRPEDLDMILLFLELRKPTQENKTN
;
A
#
# COMPACT_ATOMS: atom_id res chain seq x y z
N MET A 1 36.49 -34.85 -4.56
CA MET A 1 35.02 -34.83 -4.38
C MET A 1 34.54 -33.77 -3.39
N LYS A 2 35.10 -33.66 -2.17
CA LYS A 2 34.64 -32.67 -1.15
C LYS A 2 34.77 -31.21 -1.62
N LYS A 3 35.83 -30.81 -2.34
CA LYS A 3 36.03 -29.43 -2.84
C LYS A 3 34.99 -29.02 -3.87
N ILE A 4 34.57 -29.93 -4.74
CA ILE A 4 33.54 -29.66 -5.78
C ILE A 4 32.18 -29.47 -5.14
N PHE A 5 31.88 -30.24 -4.08
CA PHE A 5 30.62 -30.08 -3.32
C PHE A 5 30.51 -28.72 -2.64
N PHE A 6 31.60 -28.21 -2.05
CA PHE A 6 31.60 -26.86 -1.45
C PHE A 6 31.42 -25.73 -2.47
N ILE A 7 32.01 -25.88 -3.67
CA ILE A 7 31.82 -24.88 -4.74
C ILE A 7 30.37 -24.88 -5.21
N PHE A 8 29.76 -26.07 -5.38
CA PHE A 8 28.34 -26.18 -5.78
C PHE A 8 27.41 -25.59 -4.73
N LEU A 9 27.65 -25.83 -3.45
CA LEU A 9 26.86 -25.31 -2.34
C LEU A 9 27.00 -23.79 -2.25
N SER A 10 28.19 -23.23 -2.47
CA SER A 10 28.43 -21.79 -2.48
C SER A 10 27.70 -21.08 -3.63
N VAL A 11 27.74 -21.65 -4.84
CA VAL A 11 27.03 -21.11 -6.02
C VAL A 11 25.52 -21.19 -5.82
N LEU A 12 24.99 -22.28 -5.26
CA LEU A 12 23.57 -22.44 -4.96
C LEU A 12 23.09 -21.39 -3.93
N CYS A 13 23.91 -21.12 -2.90
CA CYS A 13 23.60 -20.11 -1.89
C CYS A 13 23.55 -18.68 -2.50
N CYS A 14 24.45 -18.36 -3.43
CA CYS A 14 24.44 -17.07 -4.13
C CYS A 14 23.18 -16.90 -4.99
N PHE A 15 22.66 -17.95 -5.63
CA PHE A 15 21.44 -17.86 -6.44
C PHE A 15 20.18 -17.59 -5.59
N VAL A 16 20.12 -18.05 -4.35
CA VAL A 16 18.98 -17.83 -3.45
C VAL A 16 18.86 -16.35 -3.03
N PHE A 17 19.98 -15.62 -2.95
CA PHE A 17 19.95 -14.19 -2.59
C PHE A 17 19.57 -13.25 -3.73
N ILE A 18 19.61 -13.69 -4.98
CA ILE A 18 19.31 -12.83 -6.17
C ILE A 18 17.80 -12.77 -6.44
N THR A 19 16.99 -13.68 -5.90
CA THR A 19 15.53 -13.72 -6.06
C THR A 19 14.77 -12.82 -5.07
N CYS A 20 15.43 -11.85 -4.43
CA CYS A 20 14.73 -10.81 -3.71
C CYS A 20 13.97 -9.98 -4.75
N ALA A 21 12.74 -10.43 -5.10
CA ALA A 21 11.87 -9.79 -6.06
C ALA A 21 11.75 -8.30 -5.70
N THR A 22 12.15 -7.45 -6.61
CA THR A 22 11.96 -6.01 -6.55
C THR A 22 10.44 -5.75 -6.50
N GLN A 23 9.89 -5.78 -5.31
CA GLN A 23 8.50 -5.41 -5.08
C GLN A 23 8.38 -3.95 -5.52
N LYS A 24 7.61 -3.69 -6.59
CA LYS A 24 7.39 -2.34 -7.11
C LYS A 24 6.86 -1.48 -5.96
N ARG A 25 7.67 -0.51 -5.52
CA ARG A 25 7.26 0.41 -4.45
C ARG A 25 6.13 1.28 -4.97
N ILE A 26 5.10 1.43 -4.15
CA ILE A 26 4.07 2.44 -4.38
C ILE A 26 4.73 3.81 -4.19
N GLU A 27 4.55 4.68 -5.18
CA GLU A 27 5.01 6.07 -5.11
C GLU A 27 3.92 6.94 -4.47
N TYR A 28 4.34 7.97 -3.73
CA TYR A 28 3.45 8.94 -3.10
C TYR A 28 3.60 10.32 -3.72
N ILE A 29 2.48 11.03 -3.82
CA ILE A 29 2.42 12.44 -4.19
C ILE A 29 2.49 13.22 -2.88
N VAL A 30 3.71 13.59 -2.47
CA VAL A 30 3.92 14.38 -1.24
C VAL A 30 3.89 15.86 -1.60
N PRO A 31 2.96 16.66 -1.03
CA PRO A 31 2.91 18.10 -1.28
C PRO A 31 4.22 18.80 -0.91
N GLU A 32 4.59 19.84 -1.66
CA GLU A 32 5.90 20.50 -1.56
C GLU A 32 6.12 21.23 -0.22
N GLU A 33 5.02 21.65 0.42
CA GLU A 33 5.07 22.27 1.75
C GLU A 33 5.60 21.35 2.85
N TYR A 34 5.53 20.02 2.63
CA TYR A 34 6.12 19.06 3.59
C TYR A 34 7.61 18.90 3.35
N THR A 35 8.42 19.53 4.20
CA THR A 35 9.88 19.47 4.16
C THR A 35 10.47 18.88 5.44
N GLY A 36 11.73 18.48 5.39
CA GLY A 36 12.45 17.99 6.56
C GLY A 36 11.74 16.87 7.32
N GLU A 37 11.63 17.02 8.62
CA GLU A 37 11.02 16.02 9.51
C GLU A 37 9.51 15.81 9.23
N ALA A 38 8.79 16.88 8.87
CA ALA A 38 7.37 16.78 8.53
C ALA A 38 7.14 15.86 7.32
N ARG A 39 8.02 15.92 6.32
CA ARG A 39 8.00 15.03 5.16
C ARG A 39 8.25 13.57 5.56
N ILE A 40 9.24 13.32 6.41
CA ILE A 40 9.56 11.97 6.89
C ILE A 40 8.37 11.39 7.65
N ASN A 41 7.76 12.16 8.54
CA ASN A 41 6.61 11.73 9.32
C ASN A 41 5.39 11.46 8.45
N LEU A 42 5.14 12.27 7.42
CA LEU A 42 4.07 12.03 6.45
C LEU A 42 4.30 10.70 5.69
N ILE A 43 5.50 10.49 5.16
CA ILE A 43 5.84 9.24 4.45
C ILE A 43 5.63 8.02 5.36
N LYS A 44 6.06 8.08 6.60
CA LYS A 44 5.85 7.00 7.58
C LYS A 44 4.36 6.72 7.82
N ARG A 45 3.52 7.77 7.89
CA ARG A 45 2.05 7.60 7.99
C ARG A 45 1.46 6.97 6.75
N LEU A 46 1.93 7.34 5.56
CA LEU A 46 1.50 6.74 4.28
C LEU A 46 1.88 5.26 4.19
N GLU A 47 3.10 4.91 4.58
CA GLU A 47 3.54 3.52 4.64
C GLU A 47 2.70 2.69 5.64
N THR A 48 2.37 3.27 6.79
CA THR A 48 1.47 2.64 7.77
C THR A 48 0.07 2.46 7.18
N GLY A 49 -0.48 3.48 6.53
CA GLY A 49 -1.77 3.41 5.83
C GLY A 49 -1.79 2.34 4.73
N GLN A 50 -0.72 2.21 3.97
CA GLN A 50 -0.54 1.14 2.97
C GLN A 50 -0.58 -0.25 3.62
N GLN A 51 0.11 -0.44 4.73
CA GLN A 51 0.12 -1.71 5.46
C GLN A 51 -1.28 -2.05 5.99
N LEU A 52 -1.97 -1.07 6.58
CA LEU A 52 -3.33 -1.22 7.07
C LEU A 52 -4.30 -1.54 5.94
N PHE A 53 -4.20 -0.85 4.80
CA PHE A 53 -4.99 -1.17 3.61
C PHE A 53 -4.74 -2.62 3.16
N LYS A 54 -3.49 -3.04 3.11
CA LYS A 54 -3.10 -4.41 2.78
C LYS A 54 -3.78 -5.43 3.70
N LEU A 55 -3.81 -5.16 4.99
CA LEU A 55 -4.35 -6.10 5.98
C LEU A 55 -5.88 -6.11 6.04
N LYS A 56 -6.52 -4.95 5.87
CA LYS A 56 -7.95 -4.78 6.15
C LYS A 56 -8.81 -4.68 4.90
N CYS A 57 -8.30 -4.11 3.82
CA CYS A 57 -9.07 -3.77 2.63
C CYS A 57 -8.72 -4.64 1.41
N SER A 58 -7.48 -5.09 1.30
CA SER A 58 -7.00 -5.82 0.12
C SER A 58 -7.71 -7.17 -0.15
N PRO A 59 -8.27 -7.89 0.82
CA PRO A 59 -9.03 -9.09 0.53
C PRO A 59 -10.19 -8.86 -0.47
N CYS A 60 -10.78 -7.65 -0.43
CA CYS A 60 -11.85 -7.26 -1.36
C CYS A 60 -11.36 -6.30 -2.46
N HIS A 61 -10.43 -5.40 -2.13
CA HIS A 61 -9.99 -4.34 -3.06
C HIS A 61 -8.66 -4.62 -3.75
N GLY A 62 -7.99 -5.73 -3.43
CA GLY A 62 -6.72 -6.13 -4.00
C GLY A 62 -5.57 -5.16 -3.70
N ILE A 63 -4.33 -5.66 -3.76
CA ILE A 63 -3.13 -4.80 -3.76
C ILE A 63 -2.31 -5.09 -5.00
N PHE A 64 -1.71 -6.24 -5.07
CA PHE A 64 -0.87 -6.63 -6.19
C PHE A 64 -1.33 -7.98 -6.73
N THR A 65 -1.85 -7.99 -7.93
CA THR A 65 -2.13 -9.22 -8.66
C THR A 65 -1.10 -9.34 -9.78
N LYS A 66 -0.24 -10.36 -9.72
CA LYS A 66 0.79 -10.63 -10.74
C LYS A 66 1.70 -9.43 -11.02
N GLY A 67 2.15 -8.73 -9.96
CA GLY A 67 3.04 -7.57 -10.08
C GLY A 67 2.36 -6.28 -10.51
N LYS A 68 1.03 -6.27 -10.64
CA LYS A 68 0.24 -5.08 -10.93
C LYS A 68 -0.44 -4.58 -9.66
N ASP A 69 -0.47 -3.27 -9.51
CA ASP A 69 -1.24 -2.61 -8.46
C ASP A 69 -2.71 -2.66 -8.87
N SER A 70 -3.52 -3.40 -8.11
CA SER A 70 -4.97 -3.51 -8.32
C SER A 70 -5.80 -2.67 -7.35
N ILE A 71 -5.16 -1.76 -6.62
CA ILE A 71 -5.88 -0.81 -5.76
C ILE A 71 -6.70 0.14 -6.64
N PRO A 72 -8.01 0.30 -6.38
CA PRO A 72 -8.85 1.21 -7.14
C PRO A 72 -8.33 2.65 -7.08
N ASN A 73 -8.38 3.37 -8.20
CA ASN A 73 -8.02 4.78 -8.26
C ASN A 73 -9.22 5.64 -7.82
N PHE A 74 -9.30 5.89 -6.53
CA PHE A 74 -10.31 6.81 -5.99
C PHE A 74 -9.90 8.27 -6.26
N SER A 75 -10.88 9.09 -6.68
CA SER A 75 -10.68 10.53 -6.73
C SER A 75 -10.65 11.14 -5.32
N LYS A 76 -10.03 12.31 -5.19
CA LYS A 76 -10.04 13.05 -3.91
C LYS A 76 -11.46 13.28 -3.39
N THR A 77 -12.38 13.67 -4.28
CA THR A 77 -13.80 13.90 -3.94
C THR A 77 -14.46 12.61 -3.43
N GLN A 78 -14.16 11.45 -4.01
CA GLN A 78 -14.69 10.17 -3.52
C GLN A 78 -14.16 9.84 -2.13
N ILE A 79 -12.88 10.09 -1.87
CA ILE A 79 -12.27 9.84 -0.56
C ILE A 79 -12.87 10.79 0.50
N GLU A 80 -13.04 12.06 0.18
CA GLU A 80 -13.66 13.07 1.07
C GLU A 80 -15.12 12.73 1.38
N ALA A 81 -15.91 12.39 0.35
CA ALA A 81 -17.29 11.96 0.53
C ALA A 81 -17.38 10.71 1.41
N TYR A 82 -16.49 9.73 1.20
CA TYR A 82 -16.43 8.53 2.02
C TYR A 82 -16.04 8.84 3.48
N ARG A 83 -15.04 9.70 3.70
CA ARG A 83 -14.64 10.17 5.04
C ARG A 83 -15.80 10.82 5.78
N SER A 84 -16.59 11.64 5.09
CA SER A 84 -17.76 12.31 5.65
C SER A 84 -18.87 11.31 5.98
N SER A 85 -19.18 10.36 5.09
CA SER A 85 -20.25 9.38 5.32
C SER A 85 -19.93 8.40 6.46
N VAL A 86 -18.68 7.99 6.61
CA VAL A 86 -18.25 7.13 7.73
C VAL A 86 -18.39 7.81 9.09
N LEU A 87 -18.28 9.16 9.12
CA LEU A 87 -18.48 9.93 10.37
C LEU A 87 -19.96 10.18 10.69
N LEU A 88 -20.84 10.12 9.67
CA LEU A 88 -22.25 10.53 9.81
C LEU A 88 -23.24 9.37 9.71
N GLU A 89 -22.86 8.24 9.11
CA GLU A 89 -23.76 7.13 8.81
C GLU A 89 -23.34 5.83 9.53
N ASP A 90 -24.36 5.02 9.86
CA ASP A 90 -24.19 3.66 10.33
C ASP A 90 -23.46 2.83 9.24
N PRO A 91 -22.29 2.25 9.53
CA PRO A 91 -21.46 1.55 8.54
C PRO A 91 -22.04 0.21 8.08
N LYS A 92 -23.37 0.05 8.07
CA LYS A 92 -24.05 -1.20 7.70
C LYS A 92 -23.66 -1.74 6.33
N ASN A 93 -23.34 -0.84 5.39
CA ASN A 93 -22.97 -1.21 4.03
C ASN A 93 -21.49 -1.62 3.87
N HIS A 94 -20.67 -1.47 4.90
CA HIS A 94 -19.25 -1.79 4.86
C HIS A 94 -18.77 -2.34 6.21
N SER A 95 -19.18 -3.55 6.52
CA SER A 95 -19.03 -4.20 7.84
C SER A 95 -17.59 -4.26 8.38
N VAL A 96 -16.57 -4.12 7.51
CA VAL A 96 -15.16 -4.09 7.92
C VAL A 96 -14.82 -2.79 8.65
N ILE A 97 -15.47 -1.68 8.30
CA ILE A 97 -15.17 -0.35 8.86
C ILE A 97 -15.44 -0.30 10.36
N SER A 98 -16.52 -0.92 10.83
CA SER A 98 -16.85 -0.96 12.26
C SER A 98 -15.79 -1.67 13.13
N LYS A 99 -14.86 -2.41 12.49
CA LYS A 99 -13.78 -3.13 13.15
C LYS A 99 -12.42 -2.43 13.01
N ILE A 100 -12.37 -1.28 12.36
CA ILE A 100 -11.16 -0.49 12.15
C ILE A 100 -11.22 0.72 13.09
N ARG A 101 -10.14 0.97 13.82
CA ARG A 101 -10.05 2.17 14.66
C ARG A 101 -10.08 3.43 13.79
N PRO A 102 -10.70 4.52 14.24
CA PRO A 102 -10.78 5.76 13.46
C PRO A 102 -9.41 6.27 12.98
N GLU A 103 -8.37 6.16 13.80
CA GLU A 103 -7.01 6.60 13.48
C GLU A 103 -6.40 5.74 12.36
N ASP A 104 -6.66 4.43 12.38
CA ASP A 104 -6.19 3.49 11.36
C ASP A 104 -6.91 3.76 10.02
N LEU A 105 -8.20 4.05 10.08
CA LEU A 105 -8.99 4.41 8.90
C LEU A 105 -8.49 5.72 8.27
N ASP A 106 -8.20 6.73 9.09
CA ASP A 106 -7.64 7.99 8.60
C ASP A 106 -6.31 7.80 7.87
N MET A 107 -5.43 6.96 8.40
CA MET A 107 -4.17 6.61 7.73
C MET A 107 -4.39 5.86 6.42
N ILE A 108 -5.38 4.96 6.35
CA ILE A 108 -5.77 4.27 5.11
C ILE A 108 -6.26 5.28 4.06
N LEU A 109 -7.14 6.19 4.45
CA LEU A 109 -7.69 7.20 3.54
C LEU A 109 -6.62 8.18 3.06
N LEU A 110 -5.71 8.60 3.94
CA LEU A 110 -4.57 9.43 3.59
C LEU A 110 -3.65 8.74 2.57
N PHE A 111 -3.38 7.45 2.77
CA PHE A 111 -2.63 6.63 1.82
C PHE A 111 -3.32 6.60 0.45
N LEU A 112 -4.62 6.33 0.41
CA LEU A 112 -5.38 6.28 -0.85
C LEU A 112 -5.42 7.64 -1.57
N GLU A 113 -5.45 8.74 -0.82
CA GLU A 113 -5.45 10.10 -1.35
C GLU A 113 -4.11 10.50 -1.97
N LEU A 114 -3.00 10.16 -1.30
CA LEU A 114 -1.67 10.62 -1.70
C LEU A 114 -0.84 9.57 -2.45
N ARG A 115 -1.36 8.37 -2.67
CA ARG A 115 -0.67 7.41 -3.54
C ARG A 115 -0.73 7.86 -4.99
N LYS A 116 0.34 7.66 -5.74
CA LYS A 116 0.35 7.88 -7.19
C LYS A 116 -0.48 6.78 -7.87
N PRO A 117 -1.52 7.12 -8.63
CA PRO A 117 -2.31 6.13 -9.36
C PRO A 117 -1.45 5.36 -10.35
N THR A 118 -1.71 4.07 -10.48
CA THR A 118 -1.06 3.25 -11.52
C THR A 118 -1.66 3.59 -12.88
N GLN A 119 -0.84 3.77 -13.90
CA GLN A 119 -1.29 4.20 -15.24
C GLN A 119 -2.23 3.22 -15.93
N GLU A 120 -2.30 1.97 -15.49
CA GLU A 120 -3.08 0.90 -16.13
C GLU A 120 -4.60 1.01 -15.91
N ASN A 121 -5.08 1.84 -15.00
CA ASN A 121 -6.51 2.02 -14.71
C ASN A 121 -7.12 3.26 -15.38
N LYS A 122 -6.52 3.76 -16.46
CA LYS A 122 -7.08 4.89 -17.26
C LYS A 122 -8.06 4.45 -18.35
N THR A 123 -8.50 3.20 -18.36
CA THR A 123 -9.54 2.75 -19.29
C THR A 123 -10.85 2.54 -18.54
N ASN A 124 -11.66 3.52 -18.58
CA ASN A 124 -13.13 3.71 -18.71
C ASN A 124 -13.63 4.79 -17.81
#